data_d82bbd3fedc8d3bce6b30d4df2ea97f4
#
_entry.id   d82bbd3fedc8d3bce6b30d4df2ea97f4
#
_cell.length_a   1.000
_cell.length_b   1.000
_cell.length_c   1.000
_cell.angle_alpha   90.00
_cell.angle_beta   90.00
_cell.angle_gamma   90.00
#
_symmetry.space_group_name_H-M   'P 1'
#
loop_
_entity.id
_entity.type
_entity.pdbx_description
1 polymer ?
#
loop_
_entity_poly.entity_id
_entity_poly.type
_entity_poly.pdbx_seq_one_letter_code
_entity_poly.pdbx_strand_id
1 'polypeptide(L)'
;MAATTLDFLTQQLQLADQLLAGRKAMFEPQDLPGRYGRVVQALDRVLATLNCPAALAGGWAVWRHGYVGRVTQDIDIVLPAVRIDEFLRVAAVAGFDVLTVPAGIWPKVVHKDTGVQVDILPEGERPGTRMRPAPTTIPHPLQLGAMPGKLRYVSLPALMELKLAAARARDEGDIVELLRANPSEVATIRTHVKGVHADYAAALANLIQRAQEQDET
;
A
#
# COMPACT_ATOMS: atom_id res chain seq x y z
N MET A 1 -12.96 23.98 -1.87
CA MET A 1 -12.51 22.69 -2.44
C MET A 1 -11.28 22.84 -3.37
N ALA A 2 -11.17 23.87 -4.21
CA ALA A 2 -10.01 24.05 -5.11
C ALA A 2 -8.67 24.29 -4.38
N ALA A 3 -8.63 25.03 -3.28
CA ALA A 3 -7.42 25.29 -2.51
C ALA A 3 -6.82 24.02 -1.89
N THR A 4 -7.67 23.09 -1.45
CA THR A 4 -7.24 21.80 -0.87
C THR A 4 -6.52 20.92 -1.90
N THR A 5 -6.92 20.98 -3.17
CA THR A 5 -6.32 20.20 -4.25
C THR A 5 -4.93 20.73 -4.61
N LEU A 6 -4.75 22.06 -4.66
CA LEU A 6 -3.46 22.68 -4.98
C LEU A 6 -2.43 22.42 -3.89
N ASP A 7 -2.79 22.61 -2.61
CA ASP A 7 -1.95 22.28 -1.46
C ASP A 7 -1.53 20.81 -1.45
N PHE A 8 -2.47 19.93 -1.76
CA PHE A 8 -2.18 18.51 -1.86
C PHE A 8 -1.15 18.21 -2.96
N LEU A 9 -1.33 18.75 -4.16
CA LEU A 9 -0.39 18.54 -5.27
C LEU A 9 0.99 19.12 -4.94
N THR A 10 1.05 20.31 -4.34
CA THR A 10 2.29 20.94 -3.91
C THR A 10 3.05 20.07 -2.90
N GLN A 11 2.34 19.51 -1.90
CA GLN A 11 2.94 18.59 -0.94
C GLN A 11 3.45 17.30 -1.60
N GLN A 12 2.72 16.76 -2.57
CA GLN A 12 3.14 15.57 -3.32
C GLN A 12 4.40 15.85 -4.15
N LEU A 13 4.46 16.99 -4.85
CA LEU A 13 5.63 17.40 -5.63
C LEU A 13 6.86 17.63 -4.74
N GLN A 14 6.70 18.34 -3.62
CA GLN A 14 7.79 18.55 -2.67
C GLN A 14 8.33 17.23 -2.10
N LEU A 15 7.43 16.28 -1.80
CA LEU A 15 7.84 14.95 -1.35
C LEU A 15 8.56 14.19 -2.47
N ALA A 16 8.07 14.27 -3.70
CA ALA A 16 8.74 13.65 -4.86
C ALA A 16 10.15 14.22 -5.05
N ASP A 17 10.32 15.54 -4.97
CA ASP A 17 11.63 16.19 -5.07
C ASP A 17 12.58 15.75 -3.96
N GLN A 18 12.10 15.65 -2.72
CA GLN A 18 12.89 15.16 -1.59
C GLN A 18 13.35 13.71 -1.79
N LEU A 19 12.48 12.85 -2.30
CA LEU A 19 12.79 11.45 -2.60
C LEU A 19 13.78 11.32 -3.76
N LEU A 20 13.61 12.12 -4.80
CA LEU A 20 14.53 12.14 -5.96
C LEU A 20 15.90 12.69 -5.58
N ALA A 21 15.96 13.73 -4.73
CA ALA A 21 17.22 14.31 -4.24
C ALA A 21 17.95 13.36 -3.28
N GLY A 22 17.21 12.61 -2.49
CA GLY A 22 17.73 11.73 -1.46
C GLY A 22 17.75 10.23 -1.82
N ARG A 23 17.96 9.85 -3.06
CA ARG A 23 17.86 8.50 -3.69
C ARG A 23 18.18 7.26 -2.83
N LYS A 24 18.56 7.42 -1.57
CA LYS A 24 18.82 6.32 -0.61
C LYS A 24 18.07 6.45 0.72
N ALA A 25 17.46 7.58 1.01
CA ALA A 25 16.68 7.75 2.23
C ALA A 25 15.30 7.13 2.03
N MET A 26 15.28 5.82 2.16
CA MET A 26 14.04 5.08 2.25
C MET A 26 13.39 5.48 3.58
N PHE A 27 12.40 6.38 3.51
CA PHE A 27 11.67 6.83 4.69
C PHE A 27 10.75 5.74 5.21
N GLU A 28 10.61 5.68 6.51
CA GLU A 28 9.61 4.83 7.16
C GLU A 28 8.23 5.52 7.08
N PRO A 29 7.10 4.80 7.29
CA PRO A 29 5.77 5.42 7.29
C PRO A 29 5.66 6.63 8.22
N GLN A 30 6.40 6.61 9.34
CA GLN A 30 6.43 7.68 10.34
C GLN A 30 7.05 8.99 9.83
N ASP A 31 7.83 8.92 8.77
CA ASP A 31 8.51 10.08 8.17
C ASP A 31 7.63 10.77 7.11
N LEU A 32 6.43 10.23 6.83
CA LEU A 32 5.50 10.87 5.91
C LEU A 32 5.16 12.29 6.37
N PRO A 33 5.21 13.28 5.46
CA PRO A 33 5.05 14.68 5.83
C PRO A 33 3.58 15.06 6.06
N GLY A 34 3.40 16.17 6.77
CA GLY A 34 2.13 16.89 6.90
C GLY A 34 1.00 16.03 7.45
N ARG A 35 -0.15 16.03 6.75
CA ARG A 35 -1.34 15.32 7.19
C ARG A 35 -1.18 13.81 7.23
N TYR A 36 -0.38 13.23 6.33
CA TYR A 36 -0.17 11.79 6.29
C TYR A 36 0.67 11.29 7.46
N GLY A 37 1.72 12.03 7.84
CA GLY A 37 2.51 11.72 9.04
C GLY A 37 1.66 11.74 10.32
N ARG A 38 0.72 12.70 10.45
CA ARG A 38 -0.22 12.72 11.60
C ARG A 38 -1.11 11.48 11.63
N VAL A 39 -1.59 11.03 10.47
CA VAL A 39 -2.40 9.80 10.37
C VAL A 39 -1.58 8.57 10.77
N VAL A 40 -0.35 8.45 10.26
CA VAL A 40 0.54 7.34 10.62
C VAL A 40 0.84 7.31 12.12
N GLN A 41 1.10 8.47 12.73
CA GLN A 41 1.30 8.57 14.19
C GLN A 41 0.05 8.16 14.98
N ALA A 42 -1.14 8.49 14.48
CA ALA A 42 -2.39 8.05 15.10
C ALA A 42 -2.60 6.54 14.95
N LEU A 43 -2.31 5.99 13.75
CA LEU A 43 -2.34 4.55 13.52
C LEU A 43 -1.35 3.80 14.41
N ASP A 44 -0.11 4.29 14.54
CA ASP A 44 0.90 3.67 15.41
C ASP A 44 0.44 3.59 16.87
N ARG A 45 -0.24 4.63 17.38
CA ARG A 45 -0.82 4.56 18.74
C ARG A 45 -1.86 3.46 18.89
N VAL A 46 -2.75 3.32 17.90
CA VAL A 46 -3.76 2.24 17.87
C VAL A 46 -3.08 0.88 17.82
N LEU A 47 -2.12 0.71 16.89
CA LEU A 47 -1.41 -0.55 16.68
C LEU A 47 -0.57 -0.95 17.91
N ALA A 48 0.10 0.01 18.55
CA ALA A 48 0.85 -0.22 19.78
C ALA A 48 -0.06 -0.67 20.93
N THR A 49 -1.21 0.02 21.13
CA THR A 49 -2.20 -0.36 22.14
C THR A 49 -2.69 -1.79 21.97
N LEU A 50 -2.86 -2.22 20.72
CA LEU A 50 -3.35 -3.54 20.40
C LEU A 50 -2.22 -4.59 20.26
N ASN A 51 -0.96 -4.18 20.26
CA ASN A 51 0.16 -5.03 19.83
C ASN A 51 -0.13 -5.73 18.48
N CYS A 52 -0.76 -5.00 17.55
CA CYS A 52 -1.24 -5.52 16.29
C CYS A 52 -0.21 -5.28 15.17
N PRO A 53 0.16 -6.28 14.37
CA PRO A 53 0.96 -6.08 13.18
C PRO A 53 0.11 -5.46 12.07
N ALA A 54 0.68 -4.46 11.37
CA ALA A 54 0.05 -3.84 10.21
C ALA A 54 1.09 -3.51 9.13
N ALA A 55 0.73 -3.74 7.88
CA ALA A 55 1.57 -3.43 6.73
C ALA A 55 0.94 -2.33 5.88
N LEU A 56 1.69 -1.26 5.60
CA LEU A 56 1.29 -0.18 4.70
C LEU A 56 1.57 -0.63 3.26
N ALA A 57 0.50 -0.68 2.47
CA ALA A 57 0.49 -1.08 1.07
C ALA A 57 0.16 0.09 0.13
N GLY A 58 -0.44 -0.21 -1.02
CA GLY A 58 -1.02 0.76 -1.94
C GLY A 58 -0.05 1.79 -2.49
N GLY A 59 -0.53 3.02 -2.64
CA GLY A 59 0.22 4.10 -3.29
C GLY A 59 1.46 4.53 -2.56
N TRP A 60 1.44 4.61 -1.24
CA TRP A 60 2.60 4.99 -0.44
C TRP A 60 3.70 3.93 -0.46
N ALA A 61 3.34 2.64 -0.54
CA ALA A 61 4.34 1.60 -0.73
C ALA A 61 4.96 1.65 -2.14
N VAL A 62 4.22 2.06 -3.16
CA VAL A 62 4.78 2.33 -4.50
C VAL A 62 5.83 3.43 -4.45
N TRP A 63 5.53 4.55 -3.78
CA TRP A 63 6.49 5.62 -3.57
C TRP A 63 7.74 5.15 -2.82
N ARG A 64 7.53 4.39 -1.74
CA ARG A 64 8.61 3.80 -0.94
C ARG A 64 9.59 2.99 -1.78
N HIS A 65 9.08 2.28 -2.77
CA HIS A 65 9.87 1.42 -3.64
C HIS A 65 10.33 2.11 -4.95
N GLY A 66 10.29 3.45 -4.99
CA GLY A 66 11.01 4.24 -6.00
C GLY A 66 10.17 4.76 -7.16
N TYR A 67 8.88 4.45 -7.26
CA TYR A 67 8.02 5.09 -8.26
C TYR A 67 7.20 6.22 -7.63
N VAL A 68 7.62 7.45 -7.84
CA VAL A 68 6.99 8.67 -7.31
C VAL A 68 6.06 9.38 -8.30
N GLY A 69 5.86 8.80 -9.48
CA GLY A 69 5.08 9.40 -10.58
C GLY A 69 3.56 9.32 -10.41
N ARG A 70 3.06 8.75 -9.30
CA ARG A 70 1.61 8.63 -9.08
C ARG A 70 1.13 9.49 -7.91
N VAL A 71 -0.08 10.03 -8.06
CA VAL A 71 -0.78 10.68 -6.95
C VAL A 71 -1.45 9.64 -6.07
N THR A 72 -1.29 9.75 -4.73
CA THR A 72 -1.96 8.93 -3.73
C THR A 72 -2.58 9.81 -2.65
N GLN A 73 -3.84 9.55 -2.26
CA GLN A 73 -4.63 10.38 -1.34
C GLN A 73 -5.08 9.64 -0.08
N ASP A 74 -5.05 8.33 -0.14
CA ASP A 74 -5.46 7.38 0.89
C ASP A 74 -4.25 6.65 1.47
N ILE A 75 -4.47 5.98 2.57
CA ILE A 75 -3.51 5.07 3.18
C ILE A 75 -4.12 3.67 3.15
N ASP A 76 -3.47 2.73 2.48
CA ASP A 76 -3.89 1.33 2.45
C ASP A 76 -3.10 0.54 3.50
N ILE A 77 -3.79 -0.13 4.44
CA ILE A 77 -3.14 -0.98 5.45
C ILE A 77 -3.69 -2.41 5.42
N VAL A 78 -2.81 -3.39 5.50
CA VAL A 78 -3.18 -4.79 5.69
C VAL A 78 -3.24 -5.08 7.19
N LEU A 79 -4.35 -5.68 7.65
CA LEU A 79 -4.55 -6.09 9.04
C LEU A 79 -4.93 -7.56 9.15
N PRO A 80 -4.57 -8.24 10.26
CA PRO A 80 -5.11 -9.57 10.56
C PRO A 80 -6.64 -9.51 10.67
N ALA A 81 -7.34 -10.41 9.98
CA ALA A 81 -8.81 -10.41 9.95
C ALA A 81 -9.43 -10.44 11.34
N VAL A 82 -8.89 -11.26 12.22
CA VAL A 82 -9.36 -11.42 13.62
C VAL A 82 -9.17 -10.18 14.50
N ARG A 83 -8.39 -9.19 14.05
CA ARG A 83 -8.10 -7.96 14.80
C ARG A 83 -8.89 -6.75 14.31
N ILE A 84 -9.64 -6.87 13.20
CA ILE A 84 -10.28 -5.72 12.55
C ILE A 84 -11.32 -5.07 13.44
N ASP A 85 -12.23 -5.85 14.05
CA ASP A 85 -13.28 -5.29 14.90
C ASP A 85 -12.71 -4.57 16.14
N GLU A 86 -11.64 -5.12 16.71
CA GLU A 86 -10.95 -4.50 17.82
C GLU A 86 -10.22 -3.23 17.38
N PHE A 87 -9.56 -3.27 16.23
CA PHE A 87 -8.92 -2.10 15.62
C PHE A 87 -9.92 -0.98 15.39
N LEU A 88 -11.08 -1.25 14.79
CA LEU A 88 -12.12 -0.25 14.51
C LEU A 88 -12.64 0.40 15.80
N ARG A 89 -12.85 -0.38 16.85
CA ARG A 89 -13.27 0.14 18.17
C ARG A 89 -12.24 1.09 18.79
N VAL A 90 -10.95 0.70 18.76
CA VAL A 90 -9.87 1.54 19.31
C VAL A 90 -9.63 2.76 18.44
N ALA A 91 -9.66 2.62 17.11
CA ALA A 91 -9.51 3.72 16.16
C ALA A 91 -10.60 4.80 16.37
N ALA A 92 -11.85 4.39 16.63
CA ALA A 92 -12.97 5.31 16.85
C ALA A 92 -12.73 6.27 18.03
N VAL A 93 -12.05 5.82 19.08
CA VAL A 93 -11.68 6.66 20.23
C VAL A 93 -10.32 7.35 20.08
N ALA A 94 -9.52 6.90 19.11
CA ALA A 94 -8.17 7.42 18.82
C ALA A 94 -8.16 8.49 17.71
N GLY A 95 -9.31 9.09 17.39
CA GLY A 95 -9.40 10.20 16.42
C GLY A 95 -9.77 9.80 15.00
N PHE A 96 -10.33 8.61 14.80
CA PHE A 96 -10.87 8.18 13.51
C PHE A 96 -12.39 8.08 13.53
N ASP A 97 -13.03 8.37 12.40
CA ASP A 97 -14.41 8.01 12.11
C ASP A 97 -14.43 6.69 11.34
N VAL A 98 -15.18 5.71 11.84
CA VAL A 98 -15.40 4.44 11.14
C VAL A 98 -16.50 4.65 10.11
N LEU A 99 -16.20 4.40 8.84
CA LEU A 99 -17.16 4.57 7.77
C LEU A 99 -18.11 3.38 7.69
N THR A 100 -19.39 3.68 7.53
CA THR A 100 -20.38 2.65 7.16
C THR A 100 -20.18 2.31 5.69
N VAL A 101 -19.79 1.07 5.42
CA VAL A 101 -19.58 0.57 4.05
C VAL A 101 -20.62 -0.50 3.70
N PRO A 102 -21.03 -0.62 2.42
CA PRO A 102 -21.91 -1.70 1.99
C PRO A 102 -21.30 -3.09 2.23
N ALA A 103 -22.13 -4.10 2.35
CA ALA A 103 -21.69 -5.48 2.49
C ALA A 103 -20.79 -5.88 1.29
N GLY A 104 -19.66 -6.52 1.59
CA GLY A 104 -18.65 -6.90 0.59
C GLY A 104 -17.64 -5.80 0.23
N ILE A 105 -17.75 -4.63 0.84
CA ILE A 105 -16.70 -3.59 0.79
C ILE A 105 -15.87 -3.67 2.07
N TRP A 106 -14.56 -3.61 1.90
CA TRP A 106 -13.63 -3.66 3.03
C TRP A 106 -13.75 -2.44 3.94
N PRO A 107 -13.46 -2.60 5.23
CA PRO A 107 -13.60 -1.52 6.21
C PRO A 107 -12.72 -0.32 5.87
N LYS A 108 -13.21 0.86 6.26
CA LYS A 108 -12.53 2.14 6.05
C LYS A 108 -12.68 3.01 7.28
N VAL A 109 -11.65 3.79 7.56
CA VAL A 109 -11.73 4.85 8.58
C VAL A 109 -11.22 6.17 8.00
N VAL A 110 -11.64 7.29 8.57
CA VAL A 110 -11.17 8.63 8.20
C VAL A 110 -10.58 9.30 9.44
N HIS A 111 -9.37 9.81 9.35
CA HIS A 111 -8.77 10.56 10.43
C HIS A 111 -9.44 11.93 10.54
N LYS A 112 -10.05 12.23 11.71
CA LYS A 112 -10.93 13.38 11.92
C LYS A 112 -10.27 14.73 11.60
N ASP A 113 -9.03 14.92 12.07
CA ASP A 113 -8.35 16.20 11.93
C ASP A 113 -7.81 16.46 10.53
N THR A 114 -7.57 15.43 9.74
CA THR A 114 -6.91 15.57 8.43
C THR A 114 -7.79 15.24 7.25
N GLY A 115 -8.92 14.55 7.48
CA GLY A 115 -9.79 14.02 6.44
C GLY A 115 -9.16 12.92 5.57
N VAL A 116 -7.98 12.40 5.94
CA VAL A 116 -7.32 11.32 5.19
C VAL A 116 -8.03 10.01 5.47
N GLN A 117 -8.41 9.33 4.38
CA GLN A 117 -9.01 7.99 4.44
C GLN A 117 -7.93 6.93 4.62
N VAL A 118 -8.24 5.93 5.42
CA VAL A 118 -7.46 4.70 5.58
C VAL A 118 -8.31 3.53 5.14
N ASP A 119 -7.86 2.82 4.13
CA ASP A 119 -8.49 1.61 3.60
C ASP A 119 -7.87 0.39 4.28
N ILE A 120 -8.71 -0.47 4.85
CA ILE A 120 -8.27 -1.67 5.56
C ILE A 120 -8.42 -2.86 4.63
N LEU A 121 -7.32 -3.51 4.34
CA LEU A 121 -7.22 -4.73 3.54
C LEU A 121 -7.19 -5.93 4.50
N PRO A 122 -8.29 -6.69 4.62
CA PRO A 122 -8.34 -7.81 5.55
C PRO A 122 -7.50 -9.00 5.06
N GLU A 123 -6.66 -9.55 5.94
CA GLU A 123 -6.07 -10.86 5.72
C GLU A 123 -7.13 -11.90 5.36
N GLY A 124 -6.80 -12.81 4.46
CA GLY A 124 -7.69 -13.91 4.06
C GLY A 124 -8.77 -13.53 3.05
N GLU A 125 -9.03 -12.25 2.84
CA GLU A 125 -9.95 -11.77 1.81
C GLU A 125 -9.32 -11.86 0.42
N ARG A 126 -10.17 -12.00 -0.62
CA ARG A 126 -9.73 -12.08 -2.02
C ARG A 126 -9.82 -10.72 -2.69
N PRO A 127 -8.70 -10.16 -3.16
CA PRO A 127 -8.71 -8.99 -4.05
C PRO A 127 -9.41 -9.28 -5.38
N GLY A 128 -9.55 -8.23 -6.19
CA GLY A 128 -10.17 -8.32 -7.51
C GLY A 128 -11.64 -7.92 -7.49
N THR A 129 -12.36 -8.36 -8.51
CA THR A 129 -13.81 -8.08 -8.63
C THR A 129 -14.61 -9.35 -8.39
N ARG A 130 -15.92 -9.19 -8.14
CA ARG A 130 -16.84 -10.34 -8.02
C ARG A 130 -16.80 -11.26 -9.25
N MET A 131 -16.54 -10.70 -10.44
CA MET A 131 -16.45 -11.46 -11.71
C MET A 131 -15.06 -12.06 -11.94
N ARG A 132 -14.03 -11.49 -11.32
CA ARG A 132 -12.63 -11.93 -11.42
C ARG A 132 -11.96 -11.81 -10.05
N PRO A 133 -12.30 -12.70 -9.11
CA PRO A 133 -11.61 -12.74 -7.83
C PRO A 133 -10.16 -13.20 -8.04
N ALA A 134 -9.25 -12.69 -7.24
CA ALA A 134 -7.87 -13.17 -7.26
C ALA A 134 -7.80 -14.68 -6.95
N PRO A 135 -6.84 -15.42 -7.51
CA PRO A 135 -6.65 -16.84 -7.18
C PRO A 135 -6.15 -17.03 -5.74
N THR A 136 -5.52 -16.01 -5.14
CA THR A 136 -5.03 -16.03 -3.76
C THR A 136 -5.79 -15.06 -2.87
N THR A 137 -5.58 -15.18 -1.58
CA THR A 137 -6.07 -14.23 -0.56
C THR A 137 -4.95 -13.28 -0.15
N ILE A 138 -5.30 -12.17 0.52
CA ILE A 138 -4.35 -11.25 1.15
C ILE A 138 -3.58 -12.01 2.25
N PRO A 139 -2.23 -12.01 2.21
CA PRO A 139 -1.43 -12.67 3.25
C PRO A 139 -1.53 -11.97 4.61
N HIS A 140 -1.16 -12.70 5.67
CA HIS A 140 -1.03 -12.10 7.00
C HIS A 140 0.05 -10.99 7.01
N PRO A 141 -0.16 -9.85 7.70
CA PRO A 141 0.78 -8.72 7.71
C PRO A 141 2.23 -9.10 8.02
N LEU A 142 2.47 -10.05 8.91
CA LEU A 142 3.83 -10.53 9.23
C LEU A 142 4.54 -11.15 8.01
N GLN A 143 3.82 -11.76 7.09
CA GLN A 143 4.37 -12.31 5.84
C GLN A 143 4.71 -11.21 4.82
N LEU A 144 4.12 -10.02 5.01
CA LEU A 144 4.36 -8.83 4.18
C LEU A 144 5.49 -7.93 4.70
N GLY A 145 6.12 -8.29 5.82
CA GLY A 145 7.19 -7.53 6.45
C GLY A 145 6.76 -6.65 7.63
N ALA A 146 5.51 -6.77 8.09
CA ALA A 146 5.04 -6.04 9.27
C ALA A 146 5.66 -6.54 10.58
N MET A 147 5.58 -5.69 11.59
CA MET A 147 5.94 -6.01 12.98
C MET A 147 4.78 -5.57 13.89
N PRO A 148 4.57 -6.24 15.06
CA PRO A 148 3.56 -5.82 16.01
C PRO A 148 3.78 -4.38 16.51
N GLY A 149 2.68 -3.66 16.71
CA GLY A 149 2.67 -2.38 17.41
C GLY A 149 3.14 -1.16 16.61
N LYS A 150 3.56 -1.34 15.36
CA LYS A 150 4.03 -0.24 14.51
C LYS A 150 3.74 -0.50 13.04
N LEU A 151 3.31 0.54 12.31
CA LEU A 151 3.10 0.46 10.88
C LEU A 151 4.43 0.32 10.14
N ARG A 152 4.50 -0.62 9.20
CA ARG A 152 5.66 -0.88 8.34
C ARG A 152 5.23 -0.97 6.89
N TYR A 153 6.08 -0.58 5.98
CA TYR A 153 5.83 -0.82 4.56
C TYR A 153 5.89 -2.31 4.23
N VAL A 154 5.03 -2.74 3.32
CA VAL A 154 5.19 -4.04 2.68
C VAL A 154 6.52 -4.11 1.92
N SER A 155 7.14 -5.28 1.88
CA SER A 155 8.33 -5.52 1.05
C SER A 155 7.99 -5.38 -0.45
N LEU A 156 8.99 -5.09 -1.29
CA LEU A 156 8.74 -4.95 -2.73
C LEU A 156 8.15 -6.22 -3.37
N PRO A 157 8.64 -7.44 -3.10
CA PRO A 157 8.00 -8.64 -3.62
C PRO A 157 6.55 -8.82 -3.16
N ALA A 158 6.25 -8.50 -1.90
CA ALA A 158 4.90 -8.56 -1.35
C ALA A 158 3.98 -7.49 -1.98
N LEU A 159 4.50 -6.29 -2.26
CA LEU A 159 3.74 -5.26 -2.99
C LEU A 159 3.37 -5.74 -4.40
N MET A 160 4.32 -6.39 -5.11
CA MET A 160 4.04 -6.97 -6.43
C MET A 160 2.94 -8.03 -6.37
N GLU A 161 2.98 -8.91 -5.38
CA GLU A 161 1.94 -9.90 -5.13
C GLU A 161 0.56 -9.25 -4.96
N LEU A 162 0.45 -8.27 -4.05
CA LEU A 162 -0.82 -7.56 -3.79
C LEU A 162 -1.36 -6.84 -5.03
N LYS A 163 -0.48 -6.26 -5.85
CA LYS A 163 -0.86 -5.59 -7.10
C LYS A 163 -1.29 -6.57 -8.19
N LEU A 164 -0.61 -7.69 -8.34
CA LEU A 164 -1.02 -8.77 -9.24
C LEU A 164 -2.38 -9.35 -8.81
N ALA A 165 -2.61 -9.49 -7.51
CA ALA A 165 -3.89 -9.94 -6.98
C ALA A 165 -5.03 -8.94 -7.24
N ALA A 166 -4.78 -7.63 -7.13
CA ALA A 166 -5.77 -6.59 -7.41
C ALA A 166 -6.08 -6.47 -8.91
N ALA A 167 -5.08 -6.66 -9.78
CA ALA A 167 -5.16 -6.79 -11.23
C ALA A 167 -5.95 -5.65 -11.94
N ARG A 168 -5.90 -4.43 -11.42
CA ARG A 168 -6.47 -3.24 -12.07
C ARG A 168 -5.45 -2.68 -13.07
N ALA A 169 -5.90 -2.03 -14.13
CA ALA A 169 -5.01 -1.40 -15.13
C ALA A 169 -3.96 -0.47 -14.49
N ARG A 170 -4.34 0.26 -13.43
CA ARG A 170 -3.41 1.08 -12.65
C ARG A 170 -2.34 0.25 -11.94
N ASP A 171 -2.69 -0.92 -11.41
CA ASP A 171 -1.75 -1.79 -10.71
C ASP A 171 -0.71 -2.39 -11.68
N GLU A 172 -1.11 -2.69 -12.92
CA GLU A 172 -0.15 -3.11 -13.97
C GLU A 172 0.85 -1.99 -14.30
N GLY A 173 0.37 -0.74 -14.44
CA GLY A 173 1.24 0.42 -14.63
C GLY A 173 2.23 0.61 -13.46
N ASP A 174 1.74 0.53 -12.23
CA ASP A 174 2.59 0.60 -11.03
C ASP A 174 3.66 -0.51 -11.03
N ILE A 175 3.31 -1.75 -11.43
CA ILE A 175 4.27 -2.88 -11.50
C ILE A 175 5.36 -2.58 -12.54
N VAL A 176 5.00 -2.12 -13.74
CA VAL A 176 5.97 -1.78 -14.78
C VAL A 176 6.98 -0.73 -14.28
N GLU A 177 6.49 0.35 -13.68
CA GLU A 177 7.35 1.41 -13.17
C GLU A 177 8.21 0.97 -11.96
N LEU A 178 7.67 0.11 -11.10
CA LEU A 178 8.44 -0.47 -9.99
C LEU A 178 9.54 -1.41 -10.49
N LEU A 179 9.30 -2.19 -11.55
CA LEU A 179 10.34 -3.04 -12.17
C LEU A 179 11.46 -2.19 -12.75
N ARG A 180 11.13 -1.09 -13.43
CA ARG A 180 12.11 -0.13 -14.00
C ARG A 180 12.92 0.57 -12.90
N ALA A 181 12.27 0.94 -11.80
CA ALA A 181 12.93 1.58 -10.65
C ALA A 181 13.85 0.62 -9.87
N ASN A 182 13.64 -0.70 -9.97
CA ASN A 182 14.32 -1.73 -9.17
C ASN A 182 14.86 -2.90 -10.04
N PRO A 183 15.70 -2.67 -11.05
CA PRO A 183 16.14 -3.71 -11.96
C PRO A 183 16.93 -4.84 -11.25
N SER A 184 17.64 -4.54 -10.16
CA SER A 184 18.38 -5.54 -9.36
C SER A 184 17.48 -6.49 -8.59
N GLU A 185 16.23 -6.10 -8.32
CA GLU A 185 15.27 -6.90 -7.53
C GLU A 185 14.39 -7.84 -8.39
N VAL A 186 14.46 -7.73 -9.71
CA VAL A 186 13.60 -8.51 -10.63
C VAL A 186 13.70 -10.02 -10.39
N ALA A 187 14.88 -10.55 -10.12
CA ALA A 187 15.08 -11.97 -9.82
C ALA A 187 14.40 -12.39 -8.50
N THR A 188 14.52 -11.57 -7.46
CA THR A 188 13.87 -11.78 -6.15
C THR A 188 12.36 -11.74 -6.30
N ILE A 189 11.83 -10.75 -7.03
CA ILE A 189 10.39 -10.60 -7.30
C ILE A 189 9.86 -11.83 -8.07
N ARG A 190 10.55 -12.26 -9.12
CA ARG A 190 10.16 -13.47 -9.89
C ARG A 190 10.09 -14.71 -9.01
N THR A 191 11.09 -14.91 -8.15
CA THR A 191 11.15 -16.06 -7.24
C THR A 191 9.98 -16.05 -6.26
N HIS A 192 9.71 -14.91 -5.66
CA HIS A 192 8.58 -14.74 -4.75
C HIS A 192 7.25 -15.03 -5.44
N VAL A 193 6.96 -14.34 -6.54
CA VAL A 193 5.68 -14.43 -7.27
C VAL A 193 5.44 -15.84 -7.82
N LYS A 194 6.49 -16.52 -8.30
CA LYS A 194 6.40 -17.93 -8.72
C LYS A 194 6.00 -18.87 -7.58
N GLY A 195 6.45 -18.57 -6.36
CA GLY A 195 6.07 -19.32 -5.16
C GLY A 195 4.62 -19.07 -4.71
N VAL A 196 4.02 -17.93 -5.14
CA VAL A 196 2.65 -17.56 -4.75
C VAL A 196 1.61 -18.23 -5.67
N HIS A 197 1.64 -17.95 -6.98
CA HIS A 197 0.68 -18.52 -7.92
C HIS A 197 1.20 -18.49 -9.38
N ALA A 198 0.87 -19.52 -10.16
CA ALA A 198 1.32 -19.65 -11.56
C ALA A 198 0.79 -18.52 -12.45
N ASP A 199 -0.47 -18.09 -12.27
CA ASP A 199 -1.07 -16.99 -13.04
C ASP A 199 -0.36 -15.66 -12.78
N TYR A 200 0.08 -15.42 -11.55
CA TYR A 200 0.85 -14.21 -11.20
C TYR A 200 2.23 -14.25 -11.84
N ALA A 201 2.87 -15.43 -11.89
CA ALA A 201 4.15 -15.59 -12.57
C ALA A 201 4.04 -15.31 -14.08
N ALA A 202 2.97 -15.80 -14.72
CA ALA A 202 2.69 -15.53 -16.13
C ALA A 202 2.41 -14.05 -16.41
N ALA A 203 1.55 -13.42 -15.58
CA ALA A 203 1.26 -11.98 -15.68
C ALA A 203 2.53 -11.14 -15.49
N LEU A 204 3.34 -11.46 -14.47
CA LEU A 204 4.59 -10.75 -14.19
C LEU A 204 5.58 -10.87 -15.36
N ALA A 205 5.67 -12.04 -16.02
CA ALA A 205 6.57 -12.20 -17.17
C ALA A 205 6.23 -11.22 -18.31
N ASN A 206 4.94 -11.05 -18.61
CA ASN A 206 4.47 -10.09 -19.60
C ASN A 206 4.77 -8.62 -19.18
N LEU A 207 4.61 -8.29 -17.89
CA LEU A 207 4.89 -6.95 -17.40
C LEU A 207 6.40 -6.61 -17.37
N ILE A 208 7.26 -7.62 -17.16
CA ILE A 208 8.71 -7.46 -17.28
C ILE A 208 9.09 -7.14 -18.72
N GLN A 209 8.52 -7.86 -19.70
CA GLN A 209 8.77 -7.55 -21.11
C GLN A 209 8.35 -6.11 -21.45
N ARG A 210 7.17 -5.69 -21.02
CA ARG A 210 6.69 -4.30 -21.21
C ARG A 210 7.61 -3.26 -20.57
N ALA A 211 8.16 -3.56 -19.39
CA ALA A 211 9.11 -2.66 -18.72
C ALA A 211 10.40 -2.49 -19.54
N GLN A 212 10.92 -3.58 -20.13
CA GLN A 212 12.11 -3.55 -20.99
C GLN A 212 11.87 -2.77 -22.29
N GLU A 213 10.73 -2.99 -22.95
CA GLU A 213 10.37 -2.28 -24.19
C GLU A 213 10.25 -0.75 -24.00
N GLN A 214 9.82 -0.30 -22.83
CA GLN A 214 9.72 1.14 -22.51
C GLN A 214 11.08 1.80 -22.20
N ASP A 215 12.10 1.01 -21.85
CA ASP A 215 13.46 1.55 -21.63
C ASP A 215 14.25 1.70 -22.94
N GLU A 216 13.80 1.08 -24.04
CA GLU A 216 14.42 1.14 -25.37
C GLU A 216 13.90 2.31 -26.23
N THR A 217 12.85 3.02 -25.78
CA THR A 217 12.23 4.17 -26.47
C THR A 217 12.56 5.48 -25.80
#